data_d9dd235690e10449585b4b299d27be94
#
_entry.id   d9dd235690e10449585b4b299d27be94
#
_cell.length_a   1.000
_cell.length_b   1.000
_cell.length_c   1.000
_cell.angle_alpha   90.00
_cell.angle_beta   90.00
_cell.angle_gamma   90.00
#
_symmetry.space_group_name_H-M   'P 1'
#
loop_
_entity.id
_entity.type
_entity.pdbx_description
1 polymer ?
#
loop_
_entity_poly.entity_id
_entity_poly.type
_entity_poly.pdbx_seq_one_letter_code
_entity_poly.pdbx_strand_id
1 'polypeptide(L)'
;MKSTKFGKYGGQYVPEVLMPAISELTSAYENYVRKNQDGFMDDFFARLKDFGGRPTPLYKAERLSEKYGKEIYLKREDLVHGGAHKLNNALGQCLLAKYMGKERVIAETGAGQHGTATAMAASYLG
;
A
#
# COMPACT_ATOMS: atom_id res chain seq x y z
N MET A 1 22.15 14.73 1.85
CA MET A 1 20.81 14.49 1.25
C MET A 1 20.93 13.33 0.29
N LYS A 2 20.10 12.29 0.42
CA LYS A 2 20.06 11.23 -0.60
C LYS A 2 19.51 11.82 -1.91
N SER A 3 20.04 11.37 -3.03
CA SER A 3 19.58 11.83 -4.34
C SER A 3 18.09 11.50 -4.55
N THR A 4 17.30 12.50 -4.91
CA THR A 4 15.90 12.33 -5.33
C THR A 4 15.80 11.93 -6.81
N LYS A 5 16.94 11.68 -7.46
CA LYS A 5 17.05 11.35 -8.88
C LYS A 5 17.50 9.90 -9.09
N PHE A 6 16.98 9.31 -10.14
CA PHE A 6 17.33 8.01 -10.69
C PHE A 6 17.98 8.24 -12.08
N GLY A 7 19.29 8.52 -12.10
CA GLY A 7 19.99 9.01 -13.28
C GLY A 7 19.45 10.38 -13.71
N LYS A 8 18.95 10.49 -14.95
CA LYS A 8 18.34 11.72 -15.49
C LYS A 8 16.85 11.91 -15.11
N TYR A 9 16.25 10.92 -14.45
CA TYR A 9 14.82 10.94 -14.07
C TYR A 9 14.64 11.24 -12.59
N GLY A 10 13.41 11.59 -12.21
CA GLY A 10 13.04 11.85 -10.82
C GLY A 10 13.22 13.32 -10.43
N GLY A 11 13.30 13.56 -9.14
CA GLY A 11 13.33 14.90 -8.51
C GLY A 11 12.12 15.10 -7.60
N GLN A 12 12.02 16.31 -7.03
CA GLN A 12 10.90 16.73 -6.17
C GLN A 12 10.40 18.08 -6.67
N TYR A 13 9.38 18.05 -7.51
CA TYR A 13 8.81 19.26 -8.14
C TYR A 13 7.44 19.55 -7.52
N VAL A 14 7.47 20.06 -6.29
CA VAL A 14 6.29 20.43 -5.51
C VAL A 14 6.41 21.90 -5.09
N PRO A 15 5.30 22.60 -4.78
CA PRO A 15 5.35 23.94 -4.20
C PRO A 15 6.19 23.97 -2.91
N GLU A 16 6.95 25.05 -2.71
CA GLU A 16 7.84 25.21 -1.54
C GLU A 16 7.13 24.99 -0.20
N VAL A 17 5.88 25.40 -0.08
CA VAL A 17 5.05 25.20 1.12
C VAL A 17 4.90 23.72 1.52
N LEU A 18 5.05 22.79 0.58
CA LEU A 18 4.97 21.35 0.84
C LEU A 18 6.33 20.72 1.17
N MET A 19 7.43 21.43 1.00
CA MET A 19 8.77 20.87 1.22
C MET A 19 9.00 20.36 2.65
N PRO A 20 8.53 21.04 3.73
CA PRO A 20 8.64 20.50 5.08
C PRO A 20 7.93 19.16 5.24
N ALA A 21 6.70 19.04 4.74
CA ALA A 21 5.93 17.79 4.79
C ALA A 21 6.59 16.66 3.99
N ILE A 22 7.14 16.96 2.82
CA ILE A 22 7.88 16.00 1.99
C ILE A 22 9.17 15.54 2.69
N SER A 23 9.87 16.45 3.37
CA SER A 23 11.07 16.11 4.15
C SER A 23 10.75 15.19 5.33
N GLU A 24 9.69 15.49 6.07
CA GLU A 24 9.17 14.64 7.15
C GLU A 24 8.82 13.24 6.65
N LEU A 25 8.04 13.15 5.56
CA LEU A 25 7.66 11.89 4.94
C LEU A 25 8.88 11.09 4.45
N THR A 26 9.85 11.76 3.82
CA THR A 26 11.08 11.12 3.36
C THR A 26 11.86 10.51 4.52
N SER A 27 11.97 11.22 5.64
CA SER A 27 12.64 10.74 6.84
C SER A 27 11.91 9.54 7.46
N ALA A 28 10.59 9.60 7.54
CA ALA A 28 9.76 8.51 8.02
C ALA A 28 9.90 7.26 7.13
N TYR A 29 9.82 7.42 5.82
CA TYR A 29 10.00 6.32 4.88
C TYR A 29 11.37 5.65 5.02
N GLU A 30 12.44 6.42 5.10
CA GLU A 30 13.80 5.89 5.27
C GLU A 30 13.96 5.13 6.59
N ASN A 31 13.36 5.60 7.66
CA ASN A 31 13.50 4.96 8.98
C ASN A 31 12.58 3.74 9.11
N TYR A 32 11.28 3.92 8.88
CA TYR A 32 10.31 2.87 9.13
C TYR A 32 10.26 1.84 8.00
N VAL A 33 10.23 2.27 6.75
CA VAL A 33 10.08 1.33 5.63
C VAL A 33 11.43 0.71 5.24
N ARG A 34 12.49 1.52 5.06
CA ARG A 34 13.76 1.02 4.56
C ARG A 34 14.65 0.39 5.61
N LYS A 35 14.66 0.91 6.83
CA LYS A 35 15.46 0.39 7.94
C LYS A 35 14.68 -0.53 8.88
N ASN A 36 13.39 -0.69 8.66
CA ASN A 36 12.49 -1.45 9.53
C ASN A 36 12.56 -1.00 11.01
N GLN A 37 12.73 0.29 11.23
CA GLN A 37 12.74 0.82 12.58
C GLN A 37 11.42 0.48 13.30
N ASP A 38 11.51 0.14 14.57
CA ASP A 38 10.39 -0.25 15.44
C ASP A 38 9.55 -1.42 14.89
N GLY A 39 10.12 -2.23 13.97
CA GLY A 39 9.44 -3.39 13.39
C GLY A 39 8.30 -3.03 12.44
N PHE A 40 8.34 -1.84 11.83
CA PHE A 40 7.26 -1.35 10.95
C PHE A 40 6.89 -2.33 9.84
N MET A 41 7.89 -2.92 9.17
CA MET A 41 7.62 -3.85 8.06
C MET A 41 7.03 -5.18 8.56
N ASP A 42 7.41 -5.62 9.74
CA ASP A 42 6.85 -6.83 10.35
C ASP A 42 5.38 -6.61 10.73
N ASP A 43 5.07 -5.45 11.34
CA ASP A 43 3.69 -5.03 11.63
C ASP A 43 2.86 -4.90 10.34
N PHE A 44 3.43 -4.28 9.30
CA PHE A 44 2.75 -4.14 8.01
C PHE A 44 2.42 -5.51 7.37
N PHE A 45 3.37 -6.44 7.34
CA PHE A 45 3.12 -7.77 6.76
C PHE A 45 2.16 -8.60 7.61
N ALA A 46 2.21 -8.52 8.93
CA ALA A 46 1.24 -9.16 9.81
C ALA A 46 -0.19 -8.67 9.49
N ARG A 47 -0.38 -7.35 9.38
CA ARG A 47 -1.67 -6.76 9.02
C ARG A 47 -2.12 -7.11 7.59
N LEU A 48 -1.22 -7.17 6.63
CA LEU A 48 -1.54 -7.64 5.28
C LEU A 48 -2.04 -9.08 5.29
N LYS A 49 -1.47 -9.93 6.15
CA LYS A 49 -1.91 -11.31 6.33
C LYS A 49 -3.27 -11.37 7.01
N ASP A 50 -3.39 -10.76 8.19
CA ASP A 50 -4.53 -10.97 9.08
C ASP A 50 -5.76 -10.15 8.66
N PHE A 51 -5.57 -8.92 8.24
CA PHE A 51 -6.63 -8.03 7.77
C PHE A 51 -6.76 -8.02 6.24
N GLY A 52 -5.65 -7.99 5.52
CA GLY A 52 -5.64 -7.92 4.06
C GLY A 52 -5.97 -9.24 3.35
N GLY A 53 -5.82 -10.39 4.04
CA GLY A 53 -6.06 -11.71 3.46
C GLY A 53 -4.95 -12.17 2.52
N ARG A 54 -3.70 -11.77 2.77
CA ARG A 54 -2.55 -12.16 1.94
C ARG A 54 -1.74 -13.30 2.55
N PRO A 55 -1.13 -14.15 1.71
CA PRO A 55 -1.19 -14.15 0.24
C PRO A 55 -2.54 -14.63 -0.27
N THR A 56 -3.01 -14.04 -1.38
CA THR A 56 -4.22 -14.51 -2.06
C THR A 56 -3.98 -15.85 -2.76
N PRO A 57 -5.00 -16.72 -2.91
CA PRO A 57 -4.86 -18.00 -3.55
C PRO A 57 -4.44 -17.92 -5.02
N LEU A 58 -3.71 -18.93 -5.48
CA LEU A 58 -3.54 -19.23 -6.88
C LEU A 58 -4.50 -20.36 -7.24
N TYR A 59 -5.48 -20.08 -8.09
CA TYR A 59 -6.57 -20.97 -8.43
C TYR A 59 -6.43 -21.49 -9.87
N LYS A 60 -6.44 -22.81 -10.05
CA LYS A 60 -6.47 -23.42 -11.40
C LYS A 60 -7.90 -23.35 -11.95
N ALA A 61 -8.05 -22.65 -13.07
CA ALA A 61 -9.33 -22.50 -13.76
C ALA A 61 -9.54 -23.68 -14.73
N GLU A 62 -9.96 -24.84 -14.22
CA GLU A 62 -10.05 -26.10 -14.97
C GLU A 62 -10.86 -25.98 -16.26
N ARG A 63 -12.09 -25.47 -16.18
CA ARG A 63 -12.97 -25.31 -17.35
C ARG A 63 -12.41 -24.38 -18.42
N LEU A 64 -11.69 -23.31 -18.02
CA LEU A 64 -10.99 -22.44 -18.96
C LEU A 64 -9.78 -23.13 -19.57
N SER A 65 -9.06 -23.90 -18.75
CA SER A 65 -7.90 -24.68 -19.20
C SER A 65 -8.30 -25.71 -20.26
N GLU A 66 -9.37 -26.46 -20.03
CA GLU A 66 -9.94 -27.39 -20.98
C GLU A 66 -10.39 -26.70 -22.27
N LYS A 67 -11.16 -25.62 -22.15
CA LYS A 67 -11.68 -24.86 -23.30
C LYS A 67 -10.59 -24.34 -24.23
N TYR A 68 -9.48 -23.90 -23.68
CA TYR A 68 -8.39 -23.30 -24.45
C TYR A 68 -7.18 -24.22 -24.67
N GLY A 69 -7.22 -25.45 -24.13
CA GLY A 69 -6.12 -26.41 -24.25
C GLY A 69 -4.81 -25.91 -23.63
N LYS A 70 -4.88 -25.10 -22.56
CA LYS A 70 -3.75 -24.50 -21.85
C LYS A 70 -3.99 -24.54 -20.36
N GLU A 71 -2.95 -24.64 -19.56
CA GLU A 71 -3.08 -24.48 -18.12
C GLU A 71 -3.25 -22.99 -17.76
N ILE A 72 -4.42 -22.64 -17.23
CA ILE A 72 -4.79 -21.28 -16.85
C ILE A 72 -4.94 -21.23 -15.34
N TYR A 73 -4.18 -20.33 -14.73
CA TYR A 73 -4.24 -20.04 -13.30
C TYR A 73 -4.65 -18.59 -13.05
N LEU A 74 -5.51 -18.38 -12.07
CA LEU A 74 -5.97 -17.07 -11.63
C LEU A 74 -5.34 -16.75 -10.29
N LYS A 75 -4.56 -15.67 -10.22
CA LYS A 75 -4.14 -15.08 -8.96
C LYS A 75 -5.30 -14.25 -8.41
N ARG A 76 -5.94 -14.74 -7.34
CA ARG A 76 -7.23 -14.27 -6.85
C ARG A 76 -7.10 -12.96 -6.04
N GLU A 77 -6.67 -11.89 -6.67
CA GLU A 77 -6.54 -10.56 -6.05
C GLU A 77 -7.89 -9.91 -5.70
N ASP A 78 -8.99 -10.43 -6.25
CA ASP A 78 -10.37 -10.12 -5.86
C ASP A 78 -10.71 -10.57 -4.43
N LEU A 79 -9.93 -11.49 -3.86
CA LEU A 79 -10.12 -11.97 -2.48
C LEU A 79 -9.34 -11.18 -1.43
N VAL A 80 -8.59 -10.16 -1.83
CA VAL A 80 -8.06 -9.18 -0.88
C VAL A 80 -9.23 -8.48 -0.17
N HIS A 81 -9.11 -8.21 1.12
CA HIS A 81 -10.13 -7.48 1.86
C HIS A 81 -10.49 -6.16 1.15
N GLY A 82 -11.77 -5.94 0.90
CA GLY A 82 -12.25 -4.83 0.06
C GLY A 82 -12.30 -5.13 -1.45
N GLY A 83 -11.89 -6.33 -1.89
CA GLY A 83 -12.06 -6.81 -3.27
C GLY A 83 -11.13 -6.19 -4.31
N ALA A 84 -10.15 -5.36 -3.91
CA ALA A 84 -9.26 -4.67 -4.84
C ALA A 84 -7.88 -4.36 -4.27
N HIS A 85 -6.92 -4.14 -5.16
CA HIS A 85 -5.51 -3.89 -4.83
C HIS A 85 -5.26 -2.61 -4.00
N LYS A 86 -6.19 -1.66 -3.95
CA LYS A 86 -6.02 -0.38 -3.25
C LYS A 86 -5.76 -0.53 -1.76
N LEU A 87 -6.28 -1.59 -1.13
CA LEU A 87 -6.02 -1.83 0.29
C LEU A 87 -4.53 -1.95 0.61
N ASN A 88 -3.74 -2.54 -0.27
CA ASN A 88 -2.30 -2.74 -0.02
C ASN A 88 -1.58 -1.43 0.26
N ASN A 89 -1.77 -0.43 -0.62
CA ASN A 89 -1.12 0.86 -0.46
C ASN A 89 -1.79 1.70 0.63
N ALA A 90 -3.11 1.67 0.75
CA ALA A 90 -3.83 2.42 1.77
C ALA A 90 -3.44 1.95 3.18
N LEU A 91 -3.34 0.64 3.40
CA LEU A 91 -2.91 0.09 4.69
C LEU A 91 -1.48 0.53 5.04
N GLY A 92 -0.54 0.43 4.09
CA GLY A 92 0.85 0.85 4.33
C GLY A 92 0.97 2.35 4.58
N GLN A 93 0.24 3.18 3.83
CA GLN A 93 0.27 4.63 4.01
C GLN A 93 -0.38 5.07 5.32
N CYS A 94 -1.53 4.50 5.68
CA CYS A 94 -2.19 4.80 6.96
C CYS A 94 -1.33 4.32 8.15
N LEU A 95 -0.70 3.14 8.03
CA LEU A 95 0.21 2.66 9.07
C LEU A 95 1.42 3.59 9.23
N LEU A 96 2.02 4.03 8.12
CA LEU A 96 3.13 4.99 8.16
C LEU A 96 2.69 6.32 8.80
N ALA A 97 1.51 6.83 8.43
CA ALA A 97 0.94 8.03 9.04
C ALA A 97 0.79 7.87 10.57
N LYS A 98 0.32 6.70 11.03
CA LYS A 98 0.22 6.38 12.46
C LYS A 98 1.59 6.37 13.15
N TYR A 99 2.60 5.74 12.57
CA TYR A 99 3.98 5.76 13.08
C TYR A 99 4.60 7.17 13.09
N MET A 100 4.13 8.04 12.20
CA MET A 100 4.48 9.48 12.19
C MET A 100 3.69 10.32 13.21
N GLY A 101 2.81 9.71 13.98
CA GLY A 101 1.96 10.41 14.96
C GLY A 101 0.86 11.27 14.34
N LYS A 102 0.43 10.97 13.11
CA LYS A 102 -0.68 11.67 12.46
C LYS A 102 -2.01 11.11 12.98
N GLU A 103 -2.90 12.00 13.38
CA GLU A 103 -4.21 11.66 13.95
C GLU A 103 -5.33 11.61 12.89
N ARG A 104 -5.05 12.09 11.68
CA ARG A 104 -6.03 12.17 10.62
C ARG A 104 -5.40 11.92 9.26
N VAL A 105 -6.07 11.12 8.44
CA VAL A 105 -5.74 10.91 7.03
C VAL A 105 -6.88 11.40 6.16
N ILE A 106 -6.53 11.92 4.98
CA ILE A 106 -7.47 12.28 3.93
C ILE A 106 -7.07 11.58 2.64
N ALA A 107 -8.05 11.24 1.82
CA ALA A 107 -7.80 10.63 0.53
C ALA A 107 -8.52 11.39 -0.58
N GLU A 108 -7.81 11.71 -1.63
CA GLU A 108 -8.44 12.06 -2.90
C GLU A 108 -8.85 10.77 -3.61
N THR A 109 -10.06 10.72 -4.18
CA THR A 109 -10.60 9.53 -4.80
C THR A 109 -11.58 9.88 -5.91
N GLY A 110 -11.40 9.28 -7.08
CA GLY A 110 -12.33 9.43 -8.22
C GLY A 110 -13.49 8.43 -8.12
N ALA A 111 -13.27 7.19 -8.56
CA ALA A 111 -14.29 6.13 -8.56
C ALA A 111 -14.66 5.56 -7.18
N GLY A 112 -14.01 6.00 -6.10
CA GLY A 112 -14.31 5.60 -4.72
C GLY A 112 -13.42 4.48 -4.16
N GLN A 113 -12.75 3.71 -4.97
CA GLN A 113 -11.93 2.56 -4.53
C GLN A 113 -10.83 2.95 -3.53
N HIS A 114 -10.10 4.03 -3.82
CA HIS A 114 -9.05 4.49 -2.93
C HIS A 114 -9.60 5.07 -1.63
N GLY A 115 -10.67 5.86 -1.71
CA GLY A 115 -11.36 6.41 -0.53
C GLY A 115 -11.88 5.30 0.39
N THR A 116 -12.54 4.28 -0.18
CA THR A 116 -13.02 3.12 0.58
C THR A 116 -11.86 2.38 1.25
N ALA A 117 -10.79 2.08 0.51
CA ALA A 117 -9.62 1.39 1.07
C ALA A 117 -8.95 2.20 2.19
N THR A 118 -8.85 3.54 2.03
CA THR A 118 -8.31 4.42 3.06
C THR A 118 -9.19 4.45 4.30
N ALA A 119 -10.51 4.54 4.14
CA ALA A 119 -11.45 4.50 5.26
C ALA A 119 -11.37 3.18 6.03
N MET A 120 -11.29 2.04 5.32
CA MET A 120 -11.12 0.72 5.92
C MET A 120 -9.80 0.61 6.69
N ALA A 121 -8.69 1.04 6.09
CA ALA A 121 -7.37 1.00 6.71
C ALA A 121 -7.30 1.91 7.94
N ALA A 122 -7.81 3.14 7.85
CA ALA A 122 -7.83 4.09 8.95
C ALA A 122 -8.71 3.58 10.11
N SER A 123 -9.89 3.07 9.81
CA SER A 123 -10.78 2.49 10.84
C SER A 123 -10.16 1.27 11.54
N TYR A 124 -9.46 0.43 10.80
CA TYR A 124 -8.75 -0.73 11.37
C TYR A 124 -7.58 -0.33 12.27
N LEU A 125 -6.90 0.76 11.95
CA LEU A 125 -5.73 1.22 12.67
C LEU A 125 -6.06 2.10 13.89
N GLY A 126 -7.27 2.62 14.00
CA GLY A 126 -7.72 3.54 15.08
C GLY A 126 -7.31 4.95 14.78
#